data_ee33977a07f0a0ebd1a3a227f997300d
#
_entry.id   ee33977a07f0a0ebd1a3a227f997300d
#
_cell.length_a   1.000
_cell.length_b   1.000
_cell.length_c   1.000
_cell.angle_alpha   90.00
_cell.angle_beta   90.00
_cell.angle_gamma   90.00
#
_symmetry.space_group_name_H-M   'P 1'
#
loop_
_entity.id
_entity.type
_entity.pdbx_description
1 polymer ?
#
loop_
_entity_poly.entity_id
_entity_poly.type
_entity_poly.pdbx_seq_one_letter_code
_entity_poly.pdbx_strand_id
1 'polypeptide(L)'
;MNHITESEGKKNSLLPKKGEGIALKTVMIGISVLFLVYFILVPMVNLIIRSVFVDGTLDFSNYTKVYSESVNWNALINTVKFASLTMVLSLVITFPLAWLVGRTDLPFKKFFRTLFVTTYMIPPYVGAIAWTQLLNPKVGYLNKILISFFNLKSAPFNIYTGGGLIWVLTLFYSPFAFITISRALEKMDPTLEEASRISGASPLKTLFKITIPLMLPSILAGGLLVFIAAGSCYGIPAIVGMPGGIEVITTRIVSYVYMGTGKGVQEATALAVSLMLIGNLVLVSTGFIQNKRDYVTISGKSTHPNTVEMGKWKWPAFVITSLYGIIAVFIPLFSILVTSLIKSLSKPITFANLSFSNWINVITRSQFLEPIKNSLITATITATVGILLSLMVSYLVVKTKVKYKGVPDYLVTIGGATPSVVIALALIVGFSGQLGLNLYSSLTILIVAYLVKYLTMGVRTISASIAQVHISLEEAALNSGANFYQAFKDIMMPLIRPSIIAGWFLIFMPSFYELTMSILLYGSRTKTIGVLLYELETYADPQSASVLAVLILSVVLVGNMIIRKISKGTVGI
;
A
#
# COMPACT_ATOMS: atom_id res chain seq x y z
N MET A 1 23.01 36.65 72.34
CA MET A 1 23.40 37.77 71.49
C MET A 1 23.74 37.31 70.14
N ASN A 2 22.99 37.78 69.20
CA ASN A 2 23.17 38.03 67.76
C ASN A 2 22.86 36.92 66.74
N HIS A 3 21.70 37.11 66.20
CA HIS A 3 21.39 37.25 64.76
C HIS A 3 21.98 36.25 63.79
N ILE A 4 21.19 35.23 63.42
CA ILE A 4 21.27 34.64 62.12
C ILE A 4 19.97 35.03 61.41
N THR A 5 20.11 35.92 60.43
CA THR A 5 19.08 36.41 59.56
C THR A 5 18.58 35.32 58.65
N GLU A 6 17.26 35.10 58.66
CA GLU A 6 16.51 34.33 57.66
C GLU A 6 16.70 34.92 56.27
N SER A 7 17.36 34.19 55.38
CA SER A 7 17.21 34.39 53.94
C SER A 7 16.12 33.44 53.42
N GLU A 8 14.88 33.91 53.42
CA GLU A 8 13.80 33.33 52.64
C GLU A 8 14.15 33.41 51.17
N GLY A 9 14.87 32.40 50.67
CA GLY A 9 15.03 32.17 49.26
C GLY A 9 13.68 31.73 48.65
N LYS A 10 13.10 32.60 47.82
CA LYS A 10 11.97 32.26 46.93
C LYS A 10 12.17 30.92 46.29
N LYS A 11 11.58 29.85 46.83
CA LYS A 11 11.29 28.64 46.09
C LYS A 11 10.28 28.98 44.98
N ASN A 12 10.79 29.42 43.84
CA ASN A 12 10.01 29.45 42.63
C ASN A 12 9.47 28.02 42.40
N SER A 13 8.18 27.87 42.53
CA SER A 13 7.45 26.63 42.27
C SER A 13 7.62 26.25 40.79
N LEU A 14 8.65 25.46 40.51
CA LEU A 14 8.93 24.82 39.21
C LEU A 14 8.00 23.64 38.94
N LEU A 15 6.83 23.59 39.56
CA LEU A 15 5.80 22.63 39.17
C LEU A 15 5.14 23.18 37.91
N PRO A 16 5.22 22.46 36.76
CA PRO A 16 4.55 22.91 35.55
C PRO A 16 3.06 23.10 35.87
N LYS A 17 2.52 24.27 35.56
CA LYS A 17 1.11 24.58 35.73
C LYS A 17 0.31 23.46 35.04
N LYS A 18 -0.42 22.71 35.82
CA LYS A 18 -1.24 21.54 35.37
C LYS A 18 -2.16 21.86 34.16
N GLY A 19 -2.39 23.14 33.87
CA GLY A 19 -3.21 23.64 32.77
C GLY A 19 -2.52 23.70 31.40
N GLU A 20 -1.21 23.96 31.32
CA GLU A 20 -0.53 24.19 30.03
C GLU A 20 -0.43 22.90 29.19
N GLY A 21 -0.16 21.77 29.82
CA GLY A 21 -0.10 20.47 29.12
C GLY A 21 -1.48 20.00 28.64
N ILE A 22 -2.57 20.39 29.31
CA ILE A 22 -3.94 20.04 28.91
C ILE A 22 -4.36 20.90 27.71
N ALA A 23 -4.07 22.20 27.74
CA ALA A 23 -4.38 23.12 26.66
C ALA A 23 -3.70 22.71 25.35
N LEU A 24 -2.39 22.40 25.38
CA LEU A 24 -1.65 21.97 24.20
C LEU A 24 -2.21 20.66 23.61
N LYS A 25 -2.50 19.66 24.45
CA LYS A 25 -3.11 18.40 24.01
C LYS A 25 -4.49 18.62 23.37
N THR A 26 -5.29 19.51 23.91
CA THR A 26 -6.62 19.86 23.35
C THR A 26 -6.49 20.55 21.99
N VAL A 27 -5.54 21.48 21.86
CA VAL A 27 -5.25 22.15 20.58
C VAL A 27 -4.77 21.15 19.52
N MET A 28 -3.85 20.25 19.88
CA MET A 28 -3.38 19.20 18.96
C MET A 28 -4.53 18.31 18.46
N ILE A 29 -5.46 17.93 19.37
CA ILE A 29 -6.65 17.19 18.98
C ILE A 29 -7.51 18.02 18.03
N GLY A 30 -7.80 19.26 18.40
CA GLY A 30 -8.62 20.17 17.60
C GLY A 30 -8.10 20.30 16.17
N ILE A 31 -6.80 20.60 16.02
CA ILE A 31 -6.15 20.73 14.71
C ILE A 31 -6.21 19.42 13.93
N SER A 32 -5.85 18.28 14.56
CA SER A 32 -5.85 16.98 13.90
C SER A 32 -7.26 16.58 13.46
N VAL A 33 -8.25 16.71 14.32
CA VAL A 33 -9.64 16.37 14.01
C VAL A 33 -10.20 17.28 12.93
N LEU A 34 -9.97 18.59 13.03
CA LEU A 34 -10.44 19.57 12.03
C LEU A 34 -9.86 19.24 10.64
N PHE A 35 -8.55 18.98 10.58
CA PHE A 35 -7.88 18.59 9.32
C PHE A 35 -8.46 17.31 8.75
N LEU A 36 -8.57 16.25 9.57
CA LEU A 36 -9.06 14.96 9.12
C LEU A 36 -10.55 15.00 8.74
N VAL A 37 -11.37 15.72 9.49
CA VAL A 37 -12.79 15.91 9.15
C VAL A 37 -12.93 16.65 7.83
N TYR A 38 -12.23 17.77 7.65
CA TYR A 38 -12.37 18.60 6.46
C TYR A 38 -11.84 17.93 5.19
N PHE A 39 -10.70 17.21 5.26
CA PHE A 39 -10.09 16.60 4.08
C PHE A 39 -10.45 15.12 3.86
N ILE A 40 -10.98 14.42 4.86
CA ILE A 40 -11.39 13.03 4.72
C ILE A 40 -12.91 12.89 4.78
N LEU A 41 -13.51 13.27 5.91
CA LEU A 41 -14.92 12.98 6.15
C LEU A 41 -15.83 13.79 5.24
N VAL A 42 -15.62 15.11 5.15
CA VAL A 42 -16.48 16.02 4.38
C VAL A 42 -16.54 15.64 2.90
N PRO A 43 -15.42 15.40 2.17
CA PRO A 43 -15.48 14.96 0.78
C PRO A 43 -16.16 13.60 0.60
N MET A 44 -15.93 12.64 1.51
CA MET A 44 -16.58 11.33 1.44
C MET A 44 -18.09 11.41 1.63
N VAL A 45 -18.54 12.19 2.63
CA VAL A 45 -19.96 12.44 2.87
C VAL A 45 -20.59 13.16 1.67
N ASN A 46 -19.91 14.18 1.12
CA ASN A 46 -20.39 14.89 -0.06
C ASN A 46 -20.50 13.98 -1.28
N LEU A 47 -19.54 13.05 -1.48
CA LEU A 47 -19.62 12.04 -2.52
C LEU A 47 -20.89 11.18 -2.39
N ILE A 48 -21.17 10.68 -1.18
CA ILE A 48 -22.36 9.87 -0.90
C ILE A 48 -23.63 10.69 -1.14
N ILE A 49 -23.71 11.92 -0.62
CA ILE A 49 -24.87 12.79 -0.83
C ILE A 49 -25.12 12.99 -2.32
N ARG A 50 -24.09 13.34 -3.09
CA ARG A 50 -24.25 13.56 -4.53
C ARG A 50 -24.57 12.32 -5.33
N SER A 51 -24.30 11.13 -4.83
CA SER A 51 -24.70 9.92 -5.51
C SER A 51 -26.21 9.66 -5.43
N VAL A 52 -26.89 10.19 -4.37
CA VAL A 52 -28.32 9.97 -4.10
C VAL A 52 -29.17 11.24 -4.13
N PHE A 53 -28.57 12.44 -4.26
CA PHE A 53 -29.28 13.70 -4.40
C PHE A 53 -28.98 14.32 -5.75
N VAL A 54 -30.04 14.60 -6.53
CA VAL A 54 -29.97 15.33 -7.81
C VAL A 54 -30.85 16.57 -7.66
N ASP A 55 -30.31 17.74 -7.97
CA ASP A 55 -31.00 19.04 -7.87
C ASP A 55 -31.70 19.29 -6.53
N GLY A 56 -31.11 18.80 -5.42
CA GLY A 56 -31.61 19.00 -4.05
C GLY A 56 -32.72 18.04 -3.62
N THR A 57 -33.11 17.10 -4.46
CA THR A 57 -34.11 16.06 -4.15
C THR A 57 -33.45 14.68 -4.05
N LEU A 58 -33.98 13.83 -3.19
CA LEU A 58 -33.53 12.44 -3.09
C LEU A 58 -33.95 11.70 -4.36
N ASP A 59 -32.94 11.32 -5.17
CA ASP A 59 -33.14 10.68 -6.47
C ASP A 59 -32.08 9.61 -6.71
N PHE A 60 -32.50 8.40 -6.96
CA PHE A 60 -31.65 7.26 -7.31
C PHE A 60 -31.42 7.12 -8.82
N SER A 61 -31.75 8.13 -9.63
CA SER A 61 -31.62 8.09 -11.09
C SER A 61 -30.18 7.82 -11.54
N ASN A 62 -29.16 8.28 -10.79
CA ASN A 62 -27.76 7.99 -11.09
C ASN A 62 -27.49 6.47 -11.03
N TYR A 63 -28.04 5.77 -10.05
CA TYR A 63 -27.89 4.31 -9.93
C TYR A 63 -28.68 3.57 -11.01
N THR A 64 -29.93 3.96 -11.26
CA THR A 64 -30.75 3.33 -12.31
C THR A 64 -30.14 3.50 -13.68
N LYS A 65 -29.61 4.68 -14.02
CA LYS A 65 -28.91 4.93 -15.29
C LYS A 65 -27.63 4.11 -15.41
N VAL A 66 -26.76 4.17 -14.39
CA VAL A 66 -25.47 3.46 -14.41
C VAL A 66 -25.68 1.95 -14.54
N TYR A 67 -26.62 1.38 -13.79
CA TYR A 67 -26.85 -0.07 -13.79
C TYR A 67 -27.86 -0.54 -14.85
N SER A 68 -28.49 0.36 -15.63
CA SER A 68 -29.20 -0.01 -16.87
C SER A 68 -28.22 -0.36 -18.00
N GLU A 69 -26.99 0.16 -17.97
CA GLU A 69 -25.96 -0.20 -18.91
C GLU A 69 -25.29 -1.52 -18.54
N SER A 70 -25.39 -2.52 -19.44
CA SER A 70 -24.79 -3.85 -19.23
C SER A 70 -23.28 -3.79 -18.99
N VAL A 71 -22.58 -2.81 -19.56
CA VAL A 71 -21.13 -2.62 -19.43
C VAL A 71 -20.74 -2.34 -17.97
N ASN A 72 -21.53 -1.51 -17.26
CA ASN A 72 -21.25 -1.19 -15.86
C ASN A 72 -21.54 -2.36 -14.92
N TRP A 73 -22.61 -3.12 -15.23
CA TRP A 73 -22.93 -4.35 -14.49
C TRP A 73 -21.83 -5.41 -14.69
N ASN A 74 -21.36 -5.56 -15.92
CA ASN A 74 -20.24 -6.44 -16.24
C ASN A 74 -18.95 -6.00 -15.53
N ALA A 75 -18.68 -4.70 -15.45
CA ALA A 75 -17.53 -4.17 -14.70
C ALA A 75 -17.61 -4.47 -13.21
N LEU A 76 -18.79 -4.41 -12.60
CA LEU A 76 -19.02 -4.82 -11.22
C LEU A 76 -18.71 -6.31 -11.01
N ILE A 77 -19.30 -7.17 -11.85
CA ILE A 77 -19.09 -8.62 -11.81
C ILE A 77 -17.61 -8.95 -12.04
N ASN A 78 -16.97 -8.31 -13.02
CA ASN A 78 -15.55 -8.49 -13.31
C ASN A 78 -14.68 -8.09 -12.11
N THR A 79 -14.99 -6.98 -11.44
CA THR A 79 -14.25 -6.55 -10.25
C THR A 79 -14.27 -7.62 -9.16
N VAL A 80 -15.45 -8.12 -8.81
CA VAL A 80 -15.61 -9.18 -7.81
C VAL A 80 -14.97 -10.49 -8.26
N LYS A 81 -15.19 -10.89 -9.52
CA LYS A 81 -14.63 -12.11 -10.12
C LYS A 81 -13.10 -12.11 -10.09
N PHE A 82 -12.47 -11.06 -10.63
CA PHE A 82 -11.02 -11.00 -10.71
C PHE A 82 -10.36 -10.82 -9.34
N ALA A 83 -10.97 -10.03 -8.45
CA ALA A 83 -10.50 -9.92 -7.06
C ALA A 83 -10.59 -11.25 -6.31
N SER A 84 -11.69 -12.00 -6.46
CA SER A 84 -11.87 -13.32 -5.83
C SER A 84 -10.88 -14.36 -6.37
N LEU A 85 -10.70 -14.43 -7.68
CA LEU A 85 -9.75 -15.36 -8.29
C LEU A 85 -8.31 -15.02 -7.91
N THR A 86 -7.96 -13.74 -7.89
CA THR A 86 -6.66 -13.26 -7.39
C THR A 86 -6.45 -13.64 -5.93
N MET A 87 -7.45 -13.46 -5.07
CA MET A 87 -7.40 -13.87 -3.67
C MET A 87 -7.09 -15.36 -3.52
N VAL A 88 -7.87 -16.21 -4.20
CA VAL A 88 -7.70 -17.66 -4.10
C VAL A 88 -6.32 -18.10 -4.61
N LEU A 89 -5.91 -17.64 -5.78
CA LEU A 89 -4.58 -17.98 -6.33
C LEU A 89 -3.44 -17.45 -5.47
N SER A 90 -3.57 -16.24 -4.93
CA SER A 90 -2.58 -15.70 -4.00
C SER A 90 -2.45 -16.57 -2.76
N LEU A 91 -3.56 -17.03 -2.16
CA LEU A 91 -3.51 -17.90 -1.00
C LEU A 91 -2.90 -19.27 -1.32
N VAL A 92 -3.26 -19.86 -2.45
CA VAL A 92 -2.72 -21.16 -2.92
C VAL A 92 -1.20 -21.09 -3.11
N ILE A 93 -0.69 -19.97 -3.62
CA ILE A 93 0.74 -19.79 -3.86
C ILE A 93 1.46 -19.39 -2.56
N THR A 94 0.93 -18.43 -1.82
CA THR A 94 1.67 -17.83 -0.70
C THR A 94 1.65 -18.66 0.57
N PHE A 95 0.60 -19.46 0.81
CA PHE A 95 0.57 -20.29 2.00
C PHE A 95 1.71 -21.33 2.02
N PRO A 96 1.92 -22.15 0.96
CA PRO A 96 3.07 -23.05 0.90
C PRO A 96 4.41 -22.32 1.02
N LEU A 97 4.57 -21.18 0.32
CA LEU A 97 5.82 -20.40 0.36
C LEU A 97 6.09 -19.85 1.77
N ALA A 98 5.08 -19.33 2.45
CA ALA A 98 5.21 -18.81 3.81
C ALA A 98 5.55 -19.93 4.80
N TRP A 99 4.94 -21.11 4.64
CA TRP A 99 5.24 -22.29 5.45
C TRP A 99 6.66 -22.80 5.21
N LEU A 100 7.09 -22.93 3.95
CA LEU A 100 8.45 -23.32 3.60
C LEU A 100 9.50 -22.39 4.20
N VAL A 101 9.29 -21.09 4.07
CA VAL A 101 10.23 -20.07 4.60
C VAL A 101 10.18 -19.98 6.13
N GLY A 102 9.00 -20.16 6.74
CA GLY A 102 8.80 -19.96 8.18
C GLY A 102 9.05 -21.19 9.05
N ARG A 103 8.73 -22.40 8.54
CA ARG A 103 8.66 -23.62 9.34
C ARG A 103 9.63 -24.74 8.93
N THR A 104 10.36 -24.59 7.82
CA THR A 104 11.23 -25.66 7.31
C THR A 104 12.71 -25.26 7.32
N ASP A 105 13.56 -26.25 7.02
CA ASP A 105 15.00 -26.11 6.85
C ASP A 105 15.39 -25.66 5.42
N LEU A 106 14.49 -24.90 4.72
CA LEU A 106 14.72 -24.40 3.37
C LEU A 106 16.04 -23.60 3.28
N PRO A 107 16.92 -23.87 2.29
CA PRO A 107 18.11 -23.09 2.05
C PRO A 107 17.76 -21.63 1.73
N PHE A 108 18.60 -20.70 2.21
CA PHE A 108 18.44 -19.26 1.95
C PHE A 108 17.07 -18.68 2.33
N LYS A 109 16.36 -19.24 3.32
CA LYS A 109 15.02 -18.78 3.75
C LYS A 109 14.93 -17.29 4.06
N LYS A 110 15.98 -16.67 4.64
CA LYS A 110 16.05 -15.22 4.90
C LYS A 110 16.04 -14.40 3.60
N PHE A 111 16.73 -14.88 2.57
CA PHE A 111 16.76 -14.26 1.24
C PHE A 111 15.38 -14.32 0.59
N PHE A 112 14.72 -15.49 0.55
CA PHE A 112 13.39 -15.63 -0.04
C PHE A 112 12.34 -14.79 0.69
N ARG A 113 12.39 -14.77 2.03
CA ARG A 113 11.51 -13.89 2.81
C ARG A 113 11.68 -12.43 2.41
N THR A 114 12.91 -11.96 2.35
CA THR A 114 13.22 -10.61 1.90
C THR A 114 12.75 -10.34 0.49
N LEU A 115 12.98 -11.27 -0.44
CA LEU A 115 12.58 -11.16 -1.84
C LEU A 115 11.07 -11.00 -1.98
N PHE A 116 10.28 -11.85 -1.32
CA PHE A 116 8.81 -11.83 -1.41
C PHE A 116 8.21 -10.58 -0.75
N VAL A 117 8.78 -10.12 0.36
CA VAL A 117 8.37 -8.84 0.98
C VAL A 117 8.74 -7.65 0.10
N THR A 118 9.90 -7.70 -0.58
CA THR A 118 10.33 -6.60 -1.45
C THR A 118 9.43 -6.45 -2.68
N THR A 119 8.82 -7.53 -3.17
CA THR A 119 7.85 -7.48 -4.29
C THR A 119 6.66 -6.56 -3.98
N TYR A 120 6.25 -6.45 -2.71
CA TYR A 120 5.21 -5.52 -2.27
C TYR A 120 5.52 -4.05 -2.58
N MET A 121 6.80 -3.70 -2.68
CA MET A 121 7.23 -2.32 -2.90
C MET A 121 7.26 -1.93 -4.38
N ILE A 122 7.19 -2.90 -5.29
CA ILE A 122 7.12 -2.64 -6.73
C ILE A 122 5.74 -2.10 -7.05
N PRO A 123 5.62 -0.91 -7.71
CA PRO A 123 4.31 -0.40 -8.11
C PRO A 123 3.59 -1.41 -9.02
N PRO A 124 2.34 -1.79 -8.71
CA PRO A 124 1.64 -2.83 -9.46
C PRO A 124 1.51 -2.55 -10.96
N TYR A 125 1.34 -1.29 -11.35
CA TYR A 125 1.26 -0.90 -12.76
C TYR A 125 2.61 -0.99 -13.49
N VAL A 126 3.74 -0.78 -12.79
CA VAL A 126 5.08 -1.03 -13.35
C VAL A 126 5.26 -2.52 -13.64
N GLY A 127 4.77 -3.34 -12.73
CA GLY A 127 4.73 -4.78 -12.96
C GLY A 127 3.86 -5.20 -14.14
N ALA A 128 2.71 -4.54 -14.34
CA ALA A 128 1.87 -4.77 -15.51
C ALA A 128 2.61 -4.45 -16.81
N ILE A 129 3.31 -3.31 -16.87
CA ILE A 129 4.15 -2.93 -18.01
C ILE A 129 5.24 -3.99 -18.29
N ALA A 130 5.89 -4.47 -17.25
CA ALA A 130 6.89 -5.53 -17.41
C ALA A 130 6.31 -6.80 -18.06
N TRP A 131 5.13 -7.21 -17.61
CA TRP A 131 4.47 -8.38 -18.15
C TRP A 131 3.88 -8.16 -19.55
N THR A 132 3.47 -6.93 -19.91
CA THR A 132 3.11 -6.62 -21.30
C THR A 132 4.34 -6.73 -22.20
N GLN A 133 5.51 -6.26 -21.80
CA GLN A 133 6.76 -6.43 -22.56
C GLN A 133 7.16 -7.90 -22.75
N LEU A 134 6.80 -8.76 -21.80
CA LEU A 134 7.12 -10.20 -21.88
C LEU A 134 6.12 -11.00 -22.73
N LEU A 135 4.81 -10.77 -22.53
CA LEU A 135 3.74 -11.62 -23.03
C LEU A 135 2.82 -10.94 -24.05
N ASN A 136 3.18 -9.74 -24.56
CA ASN A 136 2.45 -9.12 -25.66
C ASN A 136 2.48 -10.06 -26.89
N PRO A 137 1.32 -10.36 -27.53
CA PRO A 137 1.27 -11.34 -28.63
C PRO A 137 2.04 -10.90 -29.88
N LYS A 138 2.28 -9.59 -30.07
CA LYS A 138 2.99 -9.06 -31.24
C LYS A 138 4.48 -8.84 -31.00
N VAL A 139 4.84 -8.29 -29.85
CA VAL A 139 6.21 -7.82 -29.57
C VAL A 139 6.85 -8.42 -28.31
N GLY A 140 6.13 -9.26 -27.56
CA GLY A 140 6.58 -9.78 -26.28
C GLY A 140 7.86 -10.62 -26.37
N TYR A 141 8.82 -10.34 -25.50
CA TYR A 141 10.13 -11.02 -25.50
C TYR A 141 10.02 -12.52 -25.31
N LEU A 142 9.23 -12.96 -24.32
CA LEU A 142 9.06 -14.38 -24.05
C LEU A 142 8.36 -15.10 -25.20
N ASN A 143 7.36 -14.47 -25.81
CA ASN A 143 6.69 -14.99 -26.99
C ASN A 143 7.66 -15.13 -28.18
N LYS A 144 8.51 -14.12 -28.43
CA LYS A 144 9.51 -14.19 -29.50
C LYS A 144 10.53 -15.32 -29.27
N ILE A 145 11.00 -15.50 -28.04
CA ILE A 145 11.92 -16.59 -27.69
C ILE A 145 11.25 -17.94 -27.92
N LEU A 146 10.02 -18.14 -27.47
CA LEU A 146 9.29 -19.40 -27.63
C LEU A 146 8.95 -19.69 -29.09
N ILE A 147 8.55 -18.69 -29.87
CA ILE A 147 8.30 -18.82 -31.31
C ILE A 147 9.58 -19.29 -32.02
N SER A 148 10.71 -18.65 -31.73
CA SER A 148 12.00 -19.01 -32.36
C SER A 148 12.50 -20.38 -31.92
N PHE A 149 12.39 -20.73 -30.64
CA PHE A 149 12.92 -21.97 -30.08
C PHE A 149 12.10 -23.19 -30.48
N PHE A 150 10.75 -23.07 -30.44
CA PHE A 150 9.82 -24.18 -30.77
C PHE A 150 9.26 -24.09 -32.18
N ASN A 151 9.70 -23.11 -32.98
CA ASN A 151 9.22 -22.88 -34.35
C ASN A 151 7.68 -22.75 -34.44
N LEU A 152 7.08 -22.00 -33.51
CA LEU A 152 5.64 -21.82 -33.43
C LEU A 152 5.13 -20.86 -34.50
N LYS A 153 3.91 -21.10 -35.01
CA LYS A 153 3.26 -20.23 -36.01
C LYS A 153 2.68 -18.94 -35.42
N SER A 154 2.42 -18.92 -34.12
CA SER A 154 1.83 -17.76 -33.41
C SER A 154 2.31 -17.69 -31.96
N ALA A 155 2.09 -16.54 -31.33
CA ALA A 155 2.44 -16.32 -29.92
C ALA A 155 1.64 -17.27 -29.01
N PRO A 156 2.31 -18.05 -28.16
CA PRO A 156 1.62 -18.99 -27.25
C PRO A 156 0.90 -18.26 -26.11
N PHE A 157 1.31 -17.04 -25.77
CA PHE A 157 0.72 -16.27 -24.68
C PHE A 157 0.14 -14.95 -25.17
N ASN A 158 -0.99 -14.57 -24.58
CA ASN A 158 -1.58 -13.24 -24.73
C ASN A 158 -1.89 -12.68 -23.33
N ILE A 159 -1.18 -11.61 -22.95
CA ILE A 159 -1.37 -10.97 -21.66
C ILE A 159 -2.72 -10.26 -21.55
N TYR A 160 -3.29 -9.77 -22.65
CA TYR A 160 -4.53 -9.01 -22.71
C TYR A 160 -5.77 -9.93 -22.63
N THR A 161 -5.79 -10.78 -21.61
CA THR A 161 -6.88 -11.72 -21.33
C THR A 161 -7.23 -11.71 -19.86
N GLY A 162 -8.39 -12.27 -19.48
CA GLY A 162 -8.74 -12.45 -18.07
C GLY A 162 -7.70 -13.26 -17.28
N GLY A 163 -7.10 -14.26 -17.92
CA GLY A 163 -5.99 -15.03 -17.33
C GLY A 163 -4.73 -14.20 -17.10
N GLY A 164 -4.36 -13.37 -18.08
CA GLY A 164 -3.24 -12.42 -17.94
C GLY A 164 -3.47 -11.39 -16.85
N LEU A 165 -4.70 -10.85 -16.77
CA LEU A 165 -5.08 -9.93 -15.71
C LEU A 165 -4.95 -10.57 -14.33
N ILE A 166 -5.49 -11.78 -14.13
CA ILE A 166 -5.39 -12.53 -12.86
C ILE A 166 -3.93 -12.85 -12.54
N TRP A 167 -3.13 -13.24 -13.53
CA TRP A 167 -1.71 -13.54 -13.39
C TRP A 167 -0.95 -12.34 -12.78
N VAL A 168 -1.08 -11.16 -13.40
CA VAL A 168 -0.37 -9.96 -12.93
C VAL A 168 -0.90 -9.52 -11.57
N LEU A 169 -2.22 -9.48 -11.35
CA LEU A 169 -2.80 -9.15 -10.05
C LEU A 169 -2.29 -10.09 -8.96
N THR A 170 -2.22 -11.40 -9.24
CA THR A 170 -1.75 -12.40 -8.26
C THR A 170 -0.29 -12.16 -7.89
N LEU A 171 0.60 -11.95 -8.86
CA LEU A 171 2.03 -11.74 -8.57
C LEU A 171 2.28 -10.49 -7.69
N PHE A 172 1.55 -9.39 -7.95
CA PHE A 172 1.81 -8.12 -7.26
C PHE A 172 1.00 -7.92 -5.97
N TYR A 173 -0.10 -8.67 -5.76
CA TYR A 173 -0.87 -8.60 -4.52
C TYR A 173 -0.67 -9.80 -3.58
N SER A 174 -0.09 -10.90 -4.04
CA SER A 174 0.28 -12.04 -3.20
C SER A 174 1.16 -11.69 -1.98
N PRO A 175 2.05 -10.67 -2.00
CA PRO A 175 2.82 -10.29 -0.83
C PRO A 175 1.97 -9.87 0.39
N PHE A 176 0.77 -9.35 0.20
CA PHE A 176 -0.15 -9.04 1.31
C PHE A 176 -0.52 -10.30 2.11
N ALA A 177 -0.89 -11.37 1.40
CA ALA A 177 -1.17 -12.66 2.03
C ALA A 177 0.10 -13.27 2.63
N PHE A 178 1.24 -13.23 1.91
CA PHE A 178 2.52 -13.76 2.39
C PHE A 178 2.94 -13.12 3.72
N ILE A 179 2.91 -11.80 3.83
CA ILE A 179 3.30 -11.07 5.04
C ILE A 179 2.36 -11.44 6.20
N THR A 180 1.04 -11.47 5.96
CA THR A 180 0.05 -11.78 6.98
C THR A 180 0.20 -13.21 7.50
N ILE A 181 0.35 -14.17 6.59
CA ILE A 181 0.51 -15.59 6.93
C ILE A 181 1.86 -15.85 7.62
N SER A 182 2.96 -15.26 7.11
CA SER A 182 4.29 -15.42 7.71
C SER A 182 4.33 -14.91 9.15
N ARG A 183 3.74 -13.74 9.42
CA ARG A 183 3.65 -13.19 10.79
C ARG A 183 2.81 -14.05 11.72
N ALA A 184 1.72 -14.63 11.21
CA ALA A 184 0.90 -15.54 12.00
C ALA A 184 1.62 -16.86 12.31
N LEU A 185 2.37 -17.41 11.34
CA LEU A 185 3.23 -18.58 11.56
C LEU A 185 4.29 -18.33 12.65
N GLU A 186 4.90 -17.14 12.65
CA GLU A 186 5.90 -16.78 13.67
C GLU A 186 5.33 -16.70 15.09
N LYS A 187 4.07 -16.25 15.21
CA LYS A 187 3.39 -16.11 16.50
C LYS A 187 2.74 -17.40 16.99
N MET A 188 2.55 -18.38 16.12
CA MET A 188 1.89 -19.64 16.46
C MET A 188 2.81 -20.50 17.34
N ASP A 189 2.27 -21.00 18.46
CA ASP A 189 3.00 -21.90 19.38
C ASP A 189 3.40 -23.20 18.67
N PRO A 190 4.70 -23.54 18.60
CA PRO A 190 5.17 -24.75 17.97
C PRO A 190 4.83 -26.04 18.73
N THR A 191 4.49 -25.95 20.01
CA THR A 191 4.23 -27.12 20.87
C THR A 191 3.08 -27.98 20.36
N LEU A 192 2.06 -27.38 19.74
CA LEU A 192 0.94 -28.14 19.15
C LEU A 192 1.37 -28.97 17.94
N GLU A 193 2.28 -28.45 17.11
CA GLU A 193 2.87 -29.17 15.99
C GLU A 193 3.80 -30.29 16.48
N GLU A 194 4.57 -30.02 17.53
CA GLU A 194 5.47 -31.00 18.18
C GLU A 194 4.68 -32.14 18.82
N ALA A 195 3.64 -31.85 19.59
CA ALA A 195 2.76 -32.87 20.18
C ALA A 195 2.14 -33.80 19.12
N SER A 196 1.70 -33.22 17.98
CA SER A 196 1.19 -34.00 16.85
C SER A 196 2.25 -34.93 16.28
N ARG A 197 3.49 -34.45 16.13
CA ARG A 197 4.62 -35.24 15.61
C ARG A 197 5.05 -36.34 16.58
N ILE A 198 5.09 -36.06 17.87
CA ILE A 198 5.36 -37.05 18.94
C ILE A 198 4.28 -38.15 18.92
N SER A 199 3.02 -37.79 18.62
CA SER A 199 1.91 -38.75 18.45
C SER A 199 1.96 -39.52 17.12
N GLY A 200 3.06 -39.43 16.34
CA GLY A 200 3.29 -40.19 15.11
C GLY A 200 2.65 -39.60 13.86
N ALA A 201 2.14 -38.35 13.90
CA ALA A 201 1.61 -37.71 12.71
C ALA A 201 2.74 -37.25 11.76
N SER A 202 2.56 -37.49 10.45
CA SER A 202 3.47 -36.97 9.44
C SER A 202 3.41 -35.44 9.36
N PRO A 203 4.45 -34.74 8.85
CA PRO A 203 4.45 -33.28 8.69
C PRO A 203 3.26 -32.75 7.90
N LEU A 204 2.86 -33.43 6.82
CA LEU A 204 1.68 -33.05 6.04
C LEU A 204 0.38 -33.23 6.82
N LYS A 205 0.24 -34.30 7.61
CA LYS A 205 -0.94 -34.54 8.45
C LYS A 205 -1.05 -33.45 9.53
N THR A 206 0.07 -33.06 10.15
CA THR A 206 0.15 -31.95 11.10
C THR A 206 -0.24 -30.64 10.43
N LEU A 207 0.28 -30.36 9.21
CA LEU A 207 -0.03 -29.16 8.45
C LEU A 207 -1.54 -29.01 8.21
N PHE A 208 -2.20 -30.06 7.67
CA PHE A 208 -3.62 -29.98 7.31
C PHE A 208 -4.56 -30.07 8.52
N LYS A 209 -4.20 -30.80 9.58
CA LYS A 209 -5.09 -31.02 10.72
C LYS A 209 -4.87 -30.05 11.89
N ILE A 210 -3.71 -29.39 11.97
CA ILE A 210 -3.37 -28.48 13.08
C ILE A 210 -3.01 -27.10 12.54
N THR A 211 -1.97 -26.97 11.72
CA THR A 211 -1.44 -25.68 11.30
C THR A 211 -2.46 -24.87 10.50
N ILE A 212 -3.06 -25.43 9.44
CA ILE A 212 -4.05 -24.73 8.62
C ILE A 212 -5.30 -24.35 9.41
N PRO A 213 -5.96 -25.23 10.18
CA PRO A 213 -7.13 -24.85 10.97
C PRO A 213 -6.86 -23.74 12.00
N LEU A 214 -5.71 -23.79 12.68
CA LEU A 214 -5.32 -22.75 13.62
C LEU A 214 -5.04 -21.41 12.93
N MET A 215 -4.49 -21.45 11.73
CA MET A 215 -4.14 -20.28 10.96
C MET A 215 -5.26 -19.75 10.07
N LEU A 216 -6.38 -20.46 9.97
CA LEU A 216 -7.47 -20.13 9.07
C LEU A 216 -7.93 -18.66 9.18
N PRO A 217 -8.09 -18.06 10.38
CA PRO A 217 -8.43 -16.64 10.49
C PRO A 217 -7.40 -15.71 9.85
N SER A 218 -6.10 -16.00 10.03
CA SER A 218 -5.01 -15.20 9.44
C SER A 218 -4.89 -15.41 7.94
N ILE A 219 -5.13 -16.62 7.45
CA ILE A 219 -5.17 -16.95 6.02
C ILE A 219 -6.30 -16.18 5.35
N LEU A 220 -7.53 -16.23 5.93
CA LEU A 220 -8.68 -15.51 5.40
C LEU A 220 -8.46 -14.00 5.45
N ALA A 221 -7.92 -13.46 6.55
CA ALA A 221 -7.60 -12.05 6.65
C ALA A 221 -6.60 -11.60 5.59
N GLY A 222 -5.52 -12.37 5.36
CA GLY A 222 -4.57 -12.11 4.28
C GLY A 222 -5.21 -12.17 2.89
N GLY A 223 -6.10 -13.14 2.67
CA GLY A 223 -6.88 -13.25 1.43
C GLY A 223 -7.80 -12.05 1.20
N LEU A 224 -8.54 -11.62 2.21
CA LEU A 224 -9.42 -10.44 2.12
C LEU A 224 -8.63 -9.15 1.84
N LEU A 225 -7.42 -9.00 2.39
CA LEU A 225 -6.54 -7.89 2.04
C LEU A 225 -6.15 -7.92 0.55
N VAL A 226 -5.85 -9.10 0.00
CA VAL A 226 -5.59 -9.28 -1.44
C VAL A 226 -6.83 -8.91 -2.25
N PHE A 227 -8.02 -9.37 -1.83
CA PHE A 227 -9.29 -9.06 -2.50
C PHE A 227 -9.53 -7.55 -2.58
N ILE A 228 -9.39 -6.83 -1.45
CA ILE A 228 -9.58 -5.37 -1.41
C ILE A 228 -8.56 -4.68 -2.32
N ALA A 229 -7.29 -5.06 -2.22
CA ALA A 229 -6.22 -4.46 -3.01
C ALA A 229 -6.40 -4.67 -4.51
N ALA A 230 -6.73 -5.90 -4.93
CA ALA A 230 -7.01 -6.24 -6.33
C ALA A 230 -8.28 -5.56 -6.86
N GLY A 231 -9.37 -5.56 -6.08
CA GLY A 231 -10.64 -4.92 -6.44
C GLY A 231 -10.58 -3.39 -6.50
N SER A 232 -9.64 -2.78 -5.78
CA SER A 232 -9.41 -1.32 -5.79
C SER A 232 -8.34 -0.89 -6.79
N CYS A 233 -7.69 -1.84 -7.48
CA CYS A 233 -6.61 -1.55 -8.42
C CYS A 233 -7.15 -0.91 -9.70
N TYR A 234 -6.52 0.19 -10.13
CA TYR A 234 -6.74 0.79 -11.44
C TYR A 234 -5.65 0.40 -12.44
N GLY A 235 -4.38 0.55 -12.06
CA GLY A 235 -3.25 0.51 -12.99
C GLY A 235 -3.10 -0.80 -13.76
N ILE A 236 -3.24 -1.97 -13.11
CA ILE A 236 -3.15 -3.28 -13.80
C ILE A 236 -4.34 -3.49 -14.76
N PRO A 237 -5.62 -3.29 -14.34
CA PRO A 237 -6.74 -3.35 -15.27
C PRO A 237 -6.66 -2.37 -16.43
N ALA A 238 -6.13 -1.17 -16.22
CA ALA A 238 -5.97 -0.18 -17.28
C ALA A 238 -4.94 -0.61 -18.34
N ILE A 239 -3.83 -1.20 -17.92
CA ILE A 239 -2.72 -1.60 -18.82
C ILE A 239 -2.98 -2.98 -19.47
N VAL A 240 -3.54 -3.92 -18.74
CA VAL A 240 -3.72 -5.31 -19.20
C VAL A 240 -5.16 -5.60 -19.61
N GLY A 241 -6.13 -5.12 -18.82
CA GLY A 241 -7.55 -5.44 -19.01
C GLY A 241 -8.17 -4.65 -20.17
N MET A 242 -8.07 -3.31 -20.15
CA MET A 242 -8.73 -2.47 -21.15
C MET A 242 -8.33 -2.79 -22.60
N PRO A 243 -7.05 -3.01 -22.94
CA PRO A 243 -6.70 -3.44 -24.30
C PRO A 243 -7.28 -4.79 -24.70
N GLY A 244 -7.63 -5.65 -23.74
CA GLY A 244 -8.32 -6.94 -23.92
C GLY A 244 -9.85 -6.84 -23.87
N GLY A 245 -10.44 -5.63 -23.81
CA GLY A 245 -11.88 -5.44 -23.69
C GLY A 245 -12.45 -5.79 -22.30
N ILE A 246 -11.60 -5.88 -21.28
CA ILE A 246 -11.98 -6.23 -19.90
C ILE A 246 -12.00 -4.96 -19.06
N GLU A 247 -13.17 -4.54 -18.65
CA GLU A 247 -13.37 -3.40 -17.76
C GLU A 247 -13.76 -3.85 -16.35
N VAL A 248 -13.30 -3.08 -15.37
CA VAL A 248 -13.65 -3.19 -13.94
C VAL A 248 -14.19 -1.85 -13.43
N ILE A 249 -14.77 -1.80 -12.24
CA ILE A 249 -15.38 -0.57 -11.71
C ILE A 249 -14.37 0.59 -11.70
N THR A 250 -13.12 0.35 -11.32
CA THR A 250 -12.10 1.41 -11.24
C THR A 250 -11.80 2.03 -12.59
N THR A 251 -11.73 1.23 -13.67
CA THR A 251 -11.54 1.73 -15.04
C THR A 251 -12.77 2.46 -15.54
N ARG A 252 -13.98 2.00 -15.20
CA ARG A 252 -15.24 2.68 -15.57
C ARG A 252 -15.38 4.04 -14.91
N ILE A 253 -15.08 4.14 -13.58
CA ILE A 253 -15.09 5.44 -12.88
C ILE A 253 -14.18 6.44 -13.59
N VAL A 254 -12.95 6.03 -13.94
CA VAL A 254 -12.00 6.89 -14.65
C VAL A 254 -12.54 7.28 -16.02
N SER A 255 -13.12 6.35 -16.79
CA SER A 255 -13.72 6.63 -18.10
C SER A 255 -14.85 7.66 -18.00
N TYR A 256 -15.75 7.54 -17.03
CA TYR A 256 -16.83 8.51 -16.81
C TYR A 256 -16.33 9.91 -16.46
N VAL A 257 -15.30 10.01 -15.61
CA VAL A 257 -14.70 11.31 -15.28
C VAL A 257 -14.04 11.95 -16.51
N TYR A 258 -13.38 11.15 -17.37
CA TYR A 258 -12.76 11.64 -18.60
C TYR A 258 -13.76 12.04 -19.70
N MET A 259 -15.03 11.62 -19.62
CA MET A 259 -16.07 12.13 -20.52
C MET A 259 -16.30 13.65 -20.36
N GLY A 260 -15.80 14.25 -19.26
CA GLY A 260 -15.75 15.70 -19.06
C GLY A 260 -17.10 16.40 -18.92
N THR A 261 -18.20 15.63 -18.88
CA THR A 261 -19.55 16.16 -18.70
C THR A 261 -19.93 16.13 -17.22
N GLY A 262 -20.69 17.14 -16.76
CA GLY A 262 -21.19 17.14 -15.39
C GLY A 262 -22.01 15.88 -15.04
N LYS A 263 -22.70 15.30 -16.04
CA LYS A 263 -23.43 14.03 -15.92
C LYS A 263 -22.49 12.84 -15.70
N GLY A 264 -21.38 12.77 -16.43
CA GLY A 264 -20.40 11.69 -16.26
C GLY A 264 -19.81 11.65 -14.84
N VAL A 265 -19.53 12.82 -14.25
CA VAL A 265 -19.06 12.88 -12.87
C VAL A 265 -20.14 12.39 -11.88
N GLN A 266 -21.41 12.73 -12.10
CA GLN A 266 -22.52 12.24 -11.27
C GLN A 266 -22.68 10.72 -11.35
N GLU A 267 -22.63 10.14 -12.55
CA GLU A 267 -22.68 8.69 -12.76
C GLU A 267 -21.47 7.98 -12.14
N ALA A 268 -20.27 8.57 -12.23
CA ALA A 268 -19.08 8.08 -11.56
C ALA A 268 -19.26 8.00 -10.03
N THR A 269 -20.03 8.93 -9.40
CA THR A 269 -20.26 8.87 -7.95
C THR A 269 -21.03 7.63 -7.52
N ALA A 270 -22.01 7.17 -8.30
CA ALA A 270 -22.77 5.95 -8.01
C ALA A 270 -21.87 4.70 -8.05
N LEU A 271 -20.99 4.59 -9.08
CA LEU A 271 -20.01 3.50 -9.14
C LEU A 271 -18.99 3.56 -7.99
N ALA A 272 -18.53 4.77 -7.65
CA ALA A 272 -17.55 4.95 -6.56
C ALA A 272 -18.13 4.57 -5.19
N VAL A 273 -19.39 4.95 -4.91
CA VAL A 273 -20.09 4.54 -3.68
C VAL A 273 -20.31 3.03 -3.65
N SER A 274 -20.67 2.41 -4.79
CA SER A 274 -20.79 0.95 -4.89
C SER A 274 -19.48 0.24 -4.59
N LEU A 275 -18.36 0.72 -5.13
CA LEU A 275 -17.02 0.18 -4.84
C LEU A 275 -16.64 0.38 -3.36
N MET A 276 -16.97 1.54 -2.79
CA MET A 276 -16.73 1.84 -1.37
C MET A 276 -17.54 0.90 -0.47
N LEU A 277 -18.80 0.60 -0.80
CA LEU A 277 -19.64 -0.33 -0.05
C LEU A 277 -19.07 -1.74 -0.08
N ILE A 278 -18.62 -2.24 -1.24
CA ILE A 278 -17.95 -3.55 -1.35
C ILE A 278 -16.71 -3.58 -0.48
N GLY A 279 -15.83 -2.58 -0.57
CA GLY A 279 -14.61 -2.49 0.23
C GLY A 279 -14.89 -2.48 1.74
N ASN A 280 -15.87 -1.69 2.19
CA ASN A 280 -16.26 -1.61 3.60
C ASN A 280 -16.87 -2.92 4.11
N LEU A 281 -17.71 -3.59 3.32
CA LEU A 281 -18.29 -4.88 3.68
C LEU A 281 -17.19 -5.93 3.90
N VAL A 282 -16.18 -5.96 3.04
CA VAL A 282 -15.03 -6.87 3.19
C VAL A 282 -14.19 -6.51 4.42
N LEU A 283 -13.96 -5.21 4.70
CA LEU A 283 -13.25 -4.77 5.90
C LEU A 283 -13.96 -5.17 7.19
N VAL A 284 -15.27 -4.95 7.26
CA VAL A 284 -16.09 -5.35 8.41
C VAL A 284 -16.03 -6.88 8.60
N SER A 285 -16.11 -7.63 7.50
CA SER A 285 -15.95 -9.10 7.53
C SER A 285 -14.59 -9.52 8.07
N THR A 286 -13.51 -8.81 7.72
CA THR A 286 -12.16 -9.07 8.24
C THR A 286 -12.10 -8.87 9.75
N GLY A 287 -12.70 -7.79 10.26
CA GLY A 287 -12.79 -7.51 11.70
C GLY A 287 -13.55 -8.61 12.45
N PHE A 288 -14.69 -9.07 11.93
CA PHE A 288 -15.44 -10.18 12.53
C PHE A 288 -14.65 -11.49 12.56
N ILE A 289 -13.89 -11.81 11.50
CA ILE A 289 -13.07 -13.02 11.42
C ILE A 289 -11.94 -12.98 12.45
N GLN A 290 -11.29 -11.83 12.60
CA GLN A 290 -10.17 -11.66 13.53
C GLN A 290 -10.62 -11.68 15.00
N ASN A 291 -11.76 -11.05 15.34
CA ASN A 291 -12.25 -10.92 16.71
C ASN A 291 -12.94 -12.19 17.24
N LYS A 292 -13.48 -13.06 16.38
CA LYS A 292 -14.23 -14.26 16.81
C LYS A 292 -13.37 -15.35 17.45
N ARG A 293 -12.03 -15.30 17.31
CA ARG A 293 -11.14 -16.28 17.90
C ARG A 293 -9.86 -15.57 18.37
N ASP A 294 -9.92 -15.02 19.58
CA ASP A 294 -8.69 -14.79 20.35
C ASP A 294 -8.08 -16.17 20.62
N TYR A 295 -7.24 -16.62 19.68
CA TYR A 295 -6.30 -17.66 20.02
C TYR A 295 -5.26 -17.01 20.95
N VAL A 296 -5.60 -16.97 22.25
CA VAL A 296 -4.67 -16.67 23.31
C VAL A 296 -3.58 -17.70 23.20
N THR A 297 -2.51 -17.34 22.54
CA THR A 297 -1.26 -18.05 22.67
C THR A 297 -0.78 -17.76 24.09
N ILE A 298 -1.06 -18.68 25.01
CA ILE A 298 -0.40 -18.71 26.29
C ILE A 298 1.06 -19.12 26.02
N SER A 299 1.83 -18.20 25.48
CA SER A 299 3.26 -18.40 25.32
C SER A 299 4.01 -17.67 26.42
N GLY A 300 4.20 -18.33 27.50
CA GLY A 300 5.31 -18.03 28.38
C GLY A 300 6.60 -18.54 27.75
N LYS A 301 7.41 -17.65 27.21
CA LYS A 301 8.75 -17.81 26.60
C LYS A 301 8.74 -18.07 25.09
N SER A 302 9.43 -17.20 24.36
CA SER A 302 9.76 -17.35 22.95
C SER A 302 10.70 -18.56 22.76
N THR A 303 10.11 -19.73 22.54
CA THR A 303 10.84 -20.88 22.04
C THR A 303 10.97 -20.71 20.53
N HIS A 304 12.20 -20.74 20.01
CA HIS A 304 12.41 -20.78 18.56
C HIS A 304 11.66 -21.99 18.00
N PRO A 305 10.80 -21.80 16.97
CA PRO A 305 10.07 -22.93 16.42
C PRO A 305 11.04 -23.96 15.89
N ASN A 306 10.86 -25.23 16.29
CA ASN A 306 11.61 -26.34 15.73
C ASN A 306 11.36 -26.39 14.21
N THR A 307 12.44 -26.36 13.45
CA THR A 307 12.37 -26.46 11.99
C THR A 307 11.99 -27.87 11.58
N VAL A 308 11.06 -27.99 10.64
CA VAL A 308 10.71 -29.26 10.01
C VAL A 308 11.81 -29.63 9.02
N GLU A 309 12.49 -30.73 9.29
CA GLU A 309 13.50 -31.28 8.37
C GLU A 309 12.80 -31.93 7.17
N MET A 310 13.04 -31.38 5.97
CA MET A 310 12.42 -31.89 4.74
C MET A 310 13.17 -33.05 4.09
N GLY A 311 14.38 -33.37 4.57
CA GLY A 311 15.19 -34.42 3.98
C GLY A 311 15.41 -34.24 2.48
N LYS A 312 15.06 -35.26 1.67
CA LYS A 312 15.19 -35.20 0.20
C LYS A 312 14.31 -34.15 -0.48
N TRP A 313 13.20 -33.74 0.13
CA TRP A 313 12.26 -32.75 -0.41
C TRP A 313 12.76 -31.30 -0.31
N LYS A 314 13.85 -31.08 0.41
CA LYS A 314 14.48 -29.76 0.56
C LYS A 314 14.88 -29.13 -0.79
N TRP A 315 15.46 -29.91 -1.69
CA TRP A 315 15.91 -29.43 -2.99
C TRP A 315 14.77 -29.13 -3.97
N PRO A 316 13.77 -30.01 -4.14
CA PRO A 316 12.57 -29.66 -4.92
C PRO A 316 11.86 -28.40 -4.39
N ALA A 317 11.70 -28.26 -3.07
CA ALA A 317 11.12 -27.08 -2.47
C ALA A 317 11.96 -25.82 -2.75
N PHE A 318 13.29 -25.91 -2.67
CA PHE A 318 14.19 -24.81 -3.03
C PHE A 318 14.03 -24.41 -4.51
N VAL A 319 13.95 -25.37 -5.43
CA VAL A 319 13.76 -25.09 -6.87
C VAL A 319 12.42 -24.39 -7.11
N ILE A 320 11.32 -24.87 -6.53
CA ILE A 320 9.98 -24.28 -6.68
C ILE A 320 9.97 -22.86 -6.12
N THR A 321 10.55 -22.64 -4.93
CA THR A 321 10.62 -21.33 -4.30
C THR A 321 11.48 -20.35 -5.11
N SER A 322 12.60 -20.83 -5.67
CA SER A 322 13.48 -20.05 -6.54
C SER A 322 12.79 -19.69 -7.85
N LEU A 323 12.10 -20.64 -8.47
CA LEU A 323 11.35 -20.43 -9.71
C LEU A 323 10.27 -19.35 -9.52
N TYR A 324 9.52 -19.41 -8.41
CA TYR A 324 8.56 -18.35 -8.09
C TYR A 324 9.24 -16.99 -7.95
N GLY A 325 10.36 -16.90 -7.24
CA GLY A 325 11.12 -15.65 -7.10
C GLY A 325 11.65 -15.10 -8.43
N ILE A 326 12.13 -16.00 -9.30
CA ILE A 326 12.57 -15.63 -10.65
C ILE A 326 11.42 -15.07 -11.47
N ILE A 327 10.27 -15.72 -11.48
CA ILE A 327 9.09 -15.30 -12.24
C ILE A 327 8.49 -14.03 -11.67
N ALA A 328 8.33 -13.93 -10.35
CA ALA A 328 7.64 -12.82 -9.72
C ALA A 328 8.47 -11.52 -9.69
N VAL A 329 9.80 -11.64 -9.66
CA VAL A 329 10.69 -10.48 -9.43
C VAL A 329 11.70 -10.31 -10.56
N PHE A 330 12.56 -11.29 -10.79
CA PHE A 330 13.73 -11.10 -11.65
C PHE A 330 13.36 -10.93 -13.12
N ILE A 331 12.48 -11.76 -13.67
CA ILE A 331 12.07 -11.70 -15.09
C ILE A 331 11.40 -10.35 -15.41
N PRO A 332 10.38 -9.87 -14.66
CA PRO A 332 9.78 -8.57 -14.94
C PRO A 332 10.77 -7.40 -14.79
N LEU A 333 11.59 -7.38 -13.75
CA LEU A 333 12.58 -6.32 -13.57
C LEU A 333 13.63 -6.32 -14.69
N PHE A 334 14.09 -7.49 -15.11
CA PHE A 334 15.01 -7.64 -16.22
C PHE A 334 14.42 -7.15 -17.54
N SER A 335 13.13 -7.45 -17.82
CA SER A 335 12.47 -6.96 -19.04
C SER A 335 12.43 -5.43 -19.10
N ILE A 336 12.09 -4.76 -17.99
CA ILE A 336 12.07 -3.30 -17.91
C ILE A 336 13.47 -2.73 -18.11
N LEU A 337 14.49 -3.32 -17.46
CA LEU A 337 15.87 -2.86 -17.60
C LEU A 337 16.35 -2.98 -19.06
N VAL A 338 16.13 -4.12 -19.69
CA VAL A 338 16.49 -4.35 -21.09
C VAL A 338 15.74 -3.38 -22.01
N THR A 339 14.42 -3.20 -21.81
CA THR A 339 13.62 -2.28 -22.64
C THR A 339 14.08 -0.83 -22.50
N SER A 340 14.52 -0.41 -21.31
CA SER A 340 15.06 0.94 -21.11
C SER A 340 16.33 1.22 -21.93
N LEU A 341 17.06 0.17 -22.29
CA LEU A 341 18.32 0.25 -23.04
C LEU A 341 18.17 -0.05 -24.54
N ILE A 342 17.04 -0.58 -24.99
CA ILE A 342 16.83 -0.97 -26.38
C ILE A 342 16.49 0.26 -27.25
N LYS A 343 17.16 0.42 -28.42
CA LYS A 343 16.83 1.43 -29.42
C LYS A 343 15.51 1.14 -30.12
N SER A 344 15.25 -0.13 -30.45
CA SER A 344 14.08 -0.54 -31.21
C SER A 344 13.58 -1.92 -30.77
N LEU A 345 12.30 -2.00 -30.40
CA LEU A 345 11.62 -3.25 -30.03
C LEU A 345 11.41 -4.21 -31.21
N SER A 346 11.45 -3.69 -32.43
CA SER A 346 11.30 -4.51 -33.66
C SER A 346 12.54 -5.33 -33.98
N LYS A 347 13.71 -4.93 -33.45
CA LYS A 347 14.99 -5.62 -33.67
C LYS A 347 15.26 -6.63 -32.54
N PRO A 348 16.04 -7.68 -32.80
CA PRO A 348 16.45 -8.62 -31.76
C PRO A 348 17.31 -7.94 -30.68
N ILE A 349 17.35 -8.55 -29.49
CA ILE A 349 18.19 -8.09 -28.37
C ILE A 349 19.65 -8.45 -28.68
N THR A 350 20.39 -7.50 -29.23
CA THR A 350 21.83 -7.59 -29.52
C THR A 350 22.55 -6.39 -28.96
N PHE A 351 23.85 -6.48 -28.74
CA PHE A 351 24.67 -5.34 -28.30
C PHE A 351 24.52 -4.12 -29.19
N ALA A 352 24.36 -4.29 -30.50
CA ALA A 352 24.15 -3.21 -31.46
C ALA A 352 22.83 -2.45 -31.28
N ASN A 353 21.82 -3.12 -30.71
CA ASN A 353 20.50 -2.55 -30.41
C ASN A 353 20.42 -1.91 -29.00
N LEU A 354 21.47 -2.05 -28.17
CA LEU A 354 21.53 -1.41 -26.84
C LEU A 354 22.09 0.00 -26.95
N SER A 355 21.52 0.94 -26.16
CA SER A 355 21.98 2.34 -26.09
C SER A 355 21.42 3.02 -24.84
N PHE A 356 22.15 4.02 -24.38
CA PHE A 356 21.65 4.95 -23.35
C PHE A 356 20.85 6.14 -23.91
N SER A 357 20.50 6.15 -25.21
CA SER A 357 19.77 7.25 -25.84
C SER A 357 18.43 7.56 -25.16
N ASN A 358 17.69 6.52 -24.75
CA ASN A 358 16.43 6.70 -24.04
C ASN A 358 16.63 7.36 -22.66
N TRP A 359 17.70 6.98 -21.96
CA TRP A 359 18.08 7.59 -20.69
C TRP A 359 18.44 9.07 -20.86
N ILE A 360 19.28 9.40 -21.86
CA ILE A 360 19.64 10.77 -22.17
C ILE A 360 18.40 11.59 -22.49
N ASN A 361 17.49 11.08 -23.31
CA ASN A 361 16.23 11.75 -23.64
C ASN A 361 15.40 12.05 -22.39
N VAL A 362 15.24 11.06 -21.49
CA VAL A 362 14.40 11.22 -20.27
C VAL A 362 15.02 12.22 -19.28
N ILE A 363 16.35 12.22 -19.12
CA ILE A 363 17.01 13.09 -18.13
C ILE A 363 17.36 14.49 -18.66
N THR A 364 17.14 14.76 -19.96
CA THR A 364 17.47 16.08 -20.56
C THR A 364 16.23 16.87 -20.99
N ARG A 365 15.13 16.21 -21.34
CA ARG A 365 13.95 16.91 -21.87
C ARG A 365 12.99 17.33 -20.76
N SER A 366 12.54 18.58 -20.77
CA SER A 366 11.64 19.16 -19.77
C SER A 366 10.33 18.40 -19.62
N GLN A 367 9.79 17.85 -20.70
CA GLN A 367 8.55 17.05 -20.69
C GLN A 367 8.60 15.82 -19.76
N PHE A 368 9.79 15.28 -19.49
CA PHE A 368 10.01 14.19 -18.53
C PHE A 368 10.42 14.70 -17.16
N LEU A 369 11.23 15.77 -17.11
CA LEU A 369 11.76 16.32 -15.86
C LEU A 369 10.69 16.99 -15.00
N GLU A 370 9.73 17.70 -15.60
CA GLU A 370 8.65 18.35 -14.85
C GLU A 370 7.78 17.36 -14.07
N PRO A 371 7.27 16.25 -14.65
CA PRO A 371 6.54 15.23 -13.87
C PRO A 371 7.38 14.56 -12.78
N ILE A 372 8.67 14.32 -13.01
CA ILE A 372 9.58 13.79 -11.97
C ILE A 372 9.69 14.79 -10.83
N LYS A 373 9.91 16.08 -11.12
CA LYS A 373 9.98 17.15 -10.12
C LYS A 373 8.67 17.29 -9.34
N ASN A 374 7.52 17.26 -10.04
CA ASN A 374 6.21 17.33 -9.41
C ASN A 374 6.01 16.17 -8.43
N SER A 375 6.38 14.95 -8.82
CA SER A 375 6.28 13.78 -7.94
C SER A 375 7.21 13.87 -6.73
N LEU A 376 8.44 14.37 -6.90
CA LEU A 376 9.36 14.58 -5.78
C LEU A 376 8.82 15.63 -4.79
N ILE A 377 8.30 16.75 -5.30
CA ILE A 377 7.74 17.82 -4.47
C ILE A 377 6.51 17.31 -3.71
N THR A 378 5.54 16.73 -4.42
CA THR A 378 4.30 16.24 -3.81
C THR A 378 4.58 15.14 -2.78
N ALA A 379 5.42 14.16 -3.10
CA ALA A 379 5.77 13.08 -2.20
C ALA A 379 6.53 13.57 -0.95
N THR A 380 7.48 14.50 -1.12
CA THR A 380 8.26 15.07 -0.01
C THR A 380 7.37 15.87 0.94
N ILE A 381 6.51 16.74 0.40
CA ILE A 381 5.58 17.52 1.21
C ILE A 381 4.58 16.60 1.91
N THR A 382 4.00 15.64 1.17
CA THR A 382 3.07 14.65 1.75
C THR A 382 3.72 13.86 2.88
N ALA A 383 4.93 13.34 2.69
CA ALA A 383 5.63 12.57 3.72
C ALA A 383 5.97 13.43 4.95
N THR A 384 6.40 14.66 4.74
CA THR A 384 6.78 15.57 5.84
C THR A 384 5.55 16.02 6.65
N VAL A 385 4.49 16.47 5.99
CA VAL A 385 3.24 16.82 6.67
C VAL A 385 2.59 15.57 7.28
N GLY A 386 2.60 14.46 6.54
CA GLY A 386 2.05 13.18 6.99
C GLY A 386 2.71 12.64 8.25
N ILE A 387 4.05 12.73 8.36
CA ILE A 387 4.74 12.27 9.57
C ILE A 387 4.47 13.17 10.78
N LEU A 388 4.33 14.48 10.59
CA LEU A 388 3.96 15.41 11.65
C LEU A 388 2.54 15.12 12.18
N LEU A 389 1.58 14.95 11.28
CA LEU A 389 0.21 14.54 11.64
C LEU A 389 0.21 13.15 12.30
N SER A 390 1.00 12.21 11.81
CA SER A 390 1.13 10.88 12.40
C SER A 390 1.66 10.92 13.83
N LEU A 391 2.65 11.75 14.11
CA LEU A 391 3.17 11.97 15.47
C LEU A 391 2.08 12.51 16.40
N MET A 392 1.32 13.53 15.95
CA MET A 392 0.23 14.12 16.72
C MET A 392 -0.86 13.08 17.02
N VAL A 393 -1.38 12.40 16.00
CA VAL A 393 -2.45 11.40 16.15
C VAL A 393 -1.98 10.23 17.02
N SER A 394 -0.79 9.69 16.76
CA SER A 394 -0.24 8.54 17.50
C SER A 394 0.00 8.85 18.98
N TYR A 395 0.54 10.04 19.28
CA TYR A 395 0.74 10.46 20.67
C TYR A 395 -0.61 10.57 21.40
N LEU A 396 -1.59 11.22 20.76
CA LEU A 396 -2.94 11.37 21.32
C LEU A 396 -3.60 10.01 21.63
N VAL A 397 -3.55 9.10 20.69
CA VAL A 397 -4.20 7.78 20.82
C VAL A 397 -3.53 6.91 21.89
N VAL A 398 -2.18 6.87 21.89
CA VAL A 398 -1.42 5.92 22.72
C VAL A 398 -1.15 6.47 24.12
N LYS A 399 -0.74 7.74 24.25
CA LYS A 399 -0.23 8.30 25.51
C LYS A 399 -1.23 9.14 26.29
N THR A 400 -2.37 9.51 25.70
CA THR A 400 -3.34 10.37 26.40
C THR A 400 -4.56 9.60 26.89
N LYS A 401 -5.22 10.14 27.92
CA LYS A 401 -6.51 9.64 28.45
C LYS A 401 -7.68 10.56 28.04
N VAL A 402 -7.50 11.37 27.00
CA VAL A 402 -8.51 12.34 26.56
C VAL A 402 -9.72 11.61 26.00
N LYS A 403 -10.93 12.10 26.33
CA LYS A 403 -12.19 11.61 25.78
C LYS A 403 -12.16 11.78 24.23
N TYR A 404 -12.68 10.79 23.52
CA TYR A 404 -12.71 10.77 22.04
C TYR A 404 -11.34 10.69 21.33
N LYS A 405 -10.27 10.31 22.01
CA LYS A 405 -8.93 10.13 21.41
C LYS A 405 -8.90 9.12 20.23
N GLY A 406 -9.87 8.24 20.12
CA GLY A 406 -10.00 7.28 19.02
C GLY A 406 -10.56 7.87 17.72
N VAL A 407 -11.17 9.07 17.75
CA VAL A 407 -11.76 9.68 16.55
C VAL A 407 -10.73 9.97 15.47
N PRO A 408 -9.57 10.60 15.76
CA PRO A 408 -8.53 10.78 14.75
C PRO A 408 -8.04 9.47 14.14
N ASP A 409 -7.85 8.43 14.95
CA ASP A 409 -7.41 7.11 14.47
C ASP A 409 -8.44 6.46 13.53
N TYR A 410 -9.72 6.59 13.88
CA TYR A 410 -10.82 6.11 13.05
C TYR A 410 -10.89 6.84 11.69
N LEU A 411 -10.78 8.18 11.69
CA LEU A 411 -10.77 8.98 10.47
C LEU A 411 -9.60 8.62 9.56
N VAL A 412 -8.39 8.48 10.12
CA VAL A 412 -7.21 8.04 9.39
C VAL A 412 -7.43 6.64 8.79
N THR A 413 -8.04 5.74 9.55
CA THR A 413 -8.33 4.38 9.08
C THR A 413 -9.32 4.38 7.92
N ILE A 414 -10.38 5.20 7.96
CA ILE A 414 -11.33 5.37 6.85
C ILE A 414 -10.60 5.82 5.58
N GLY A 415 -9.75 6.85 5.68
CA GLY A 415 -8.97 7.35 4.53
C GLY A 415 -8.10 6.25 3.91
N GLY A 416 -7.33 5.53 4.73
CA GLY A 416 -6.46 4.45 4.26
C GLY A 416 -7.20 3.26 3.65
N ALA A 417 -8.38 2.95 4.17
CA ALA A 417 -9.20 1.83 3.72
C ALA A 417 -9.99 2.12 2.43
N THR A 418 -10.30 3.40 2.17
CA THR A 418 -11.07 3.80 0.99
C THR A 418 -10.27 3.56 -0.30
N PRO A 419 -10.86 3.01 -1.37
CA PRO A 419 -10.20 2.86 -2.67
C PRO A 419 -9.69 4.20 -3.22
N SER A 420 -8.49 4.20 -3.81
CA SER A 420 -7.83 5.43 -4.29
C SER A 420 -8.66 6.21 -5.32
N VAL A 421 -9.36 5.51 -6.22
CA VAL A 421 -10.26 6.13 -7.21
C VAL A 421 -11.42 6.87 -6.52
N VAL A 422 -11.96 6.30 -5.42
CA VAL A 422 -13.05 6.90 -4.64
C VAL A 422 -12.57 8.17 -3.93
N ILE A 423 -11.35 8.13 -3.34
CA ILE A 423 -10.73 9.32 -2.73
C ILE A 423 -10.58 10.44 -3.76
N ALA A 424 -10.03 10.12 -4.94
CA ALA A 424 -9.85 11.10 -6.00
C ALA A 424 -11.18 11.75 -6.43
N LEU A 425 -12.21 10.93 -6.66
CA LEU A 425 -13.52 11.45 -7.05
C LEU A 425 -14.18 12.27 -5.94
N ALA A 426 -14.07 11.85 -4.67
CA ALA A 426 -14.57 12.62 -3.53
C ALA A 426 -13.91 14.01 -3.43
N LEU A 427 -12.59 14.07 -3.69
CA LEU A 427 -11.86 15.34 -3.72
C LEU A 427 -12.22 16.20 -4.94
N ILE A 428 -12.45 15.63 -6.11
CA ILE A 428 -12.97 16.36 -7.28
C ILE A 428 -14.30 17.00 -6.92
N VAL A 429 -15.25 16.19 -6.45
CA VAL A 429 -16.61 16.64 -6.10
C VAL A 429 -16.57 17.67 -4.97
N GLY A 430 -15.67 17.51 -3.98
CA GLY A 430 -15.56 18.42 -2.84
C GLY A 430 -14.83 19.72 -3.17
N PHE A 431 -13.71 19.66 -3.86
CA PHE A 431 -12.79 20.78 -4.01
C PHE A 431 -12.70 21.36 -5.42
N SER A 432 -13.76 21.22 -6.22
CA SER A 432 -13.96 21.98 -7.47
C SER A 432 -14.72 23.31 -7.24
N GLY A 433 -14.49 23.97 -6.10
CA GLY A 433 -15.11 25.23 -5.72
C GLY A 433 -16.32 25.13 -4.79
N GLN A 434 -16.84 23.95 -4.53
CA GLN A 434 -18.11 23.78 -3.78
C GLN A 434 -17.98 23.82 -2.27
N LEU A 435 -16.85 23.39 -1.71
CA LEU A 435 -16.55 23.46 -0.28
C LEU A 435 -15.70 24.70 0.09
N GLY A 436 -15.83 25.79 -0.65
CA GLY A 436 -15.13 27.05 -0.42
C GLY A 436 -13.68 27.09 -0.92
N LEU A 437 -13.11 25.96 -1.39
CA LEU A 437 -11.78 25.89 -1.96
C LEU A 437 -11.85 25.27 -3.37
N ASN A 438 -11.15 25.87 -4.31
CA ASN A 438 -10.92 25.27 -5.63
C ASN A 438 -9.46 24.80 -5.69
N LEU A 439 -9.26 23.51 -5.42
CA LEU A 439 -7.94 22.86 -5.44
C LEU A 439 -7.75 21.97 -6.68
N TYR A 440 -8.79 21.76 -7.48
CA TYR A 440 -8.74 20.85 -8.62
C TYR A 440 -7.62 21.23 -9.61
N SER A 441 -6.97 20.23 -10.17
CA SER A 441 -5.82 20.37 -11.09
C SER A 441 -4.57 21.07 -10.50
N SER A 442 -4.47 21.22 -9.17
CA SER A 442 -3.30 21.78 -8.48
C SER A 442 -2.41 20.70 -7.87
N LEU A 443 -1.14 21.02 -7.54
CA LEU A 443 -0.29 20.13 -6.74
C LEU A 443 -0.86 19.92 -5.33
N THR A 444 -1.60 20.89 -4.80
CA THR A 444 -2.17 20.82 -3.45
C THR A 444 -3.21 19.71 -3.33
N ILE A 445 -4.08 19.53 -4.34
CA ILE A 445 -5.08 18.44 -4.27
C ILE A 445 -4.41 17.06 -4.31
N LEU A 446 -3.29 16.92 -5.05
CA LEU A 446 -2.50 15.69 -5.06
C LEU A 446 -1.89 15.40 -3.68
N ILE A 447 -1.31 16.43 -3.02
CA ILE A 447 -0.76 16.32 -1.68
C ILE A 447 -1.85 15.89 -0.69
N VAL A 448 -3.03 16.53 -0.75
CA VAL A 448 -4.18 16.17 0.10
C VAL A 448 -4.64 14.73 -0.15
N ALA A 449 -4.76 14.32 -1.40
CA ALA A 449 -5.16 12.95 -1.77
C ALA A 449 -4.19 11.91 -1.21
N TYR A 450 -2.89 12.16 -1.35
CA TYR A 450 -1.85 11.26 -0.84
C TYR A 450 -1.81 11.24 0.69
N LEU A 451 -2.02 12.39 1.35
CA LEU A 451 -2.18 12.44 2.81
C LEU A 451 -3.36 11.59 3.26
N VAL A 452 -4.54 11.77 2.66
CA VAL A 452 -5.74 10.99 2.99
C VAL A 452 -5.45 9.49 2.88
N LYS A 453 -4.76 9.05 1.82
CA LYS A 453 -4.50 7.64 1.56
C LYS A 453 -3.40 7.04 2.43
N TYR A 454 -2.25 7.73 2.54
CA TYR A 454 -1.03 7.13 3.08
C TYR A 454 -0.73 7.52 4.54
N LEU A 455 -1.49 8.44 5.15
CA LEU A 455 -1.34 8.84 6.55
C LEU A 455 -1.45 7.63 7.51
N THR A 456 -2.31 6.66 7.18
CA THR A 456 -2.49 5.42 7.95
C THR A 456 -1.17 4.68 8.17
N MET A 457 -0.29 4.64 7.16
CA MET A 457 1.01 3.96 7.27
C MET A 457 1.90 4.63 8.32
N GLY A 458 1.96 5.96 8.30
CA GLY A 458 2.70 6.73 9.29
C GLY A 458 2.13 6.56 10.71
N VAL A 459 0.81 6.71 10.87
CA VAL A 459 0.14 6.55 12.17
C VAL A 459 0.36 5.17 12.76
N ARG A 460 0.20 4.09 11.98
CA ARG A 460 0.42 2.71 12.47
C ARG A 460 1.87 2.48 12.88
N THR A 461 2.84 2.95 12.08
CA THR A 461 4.26 2.80 12.35
C THR A 461 4.67 3.54 13.63
N ILE A 462 4.23 4.79 13.79
CA ILE A 462 4.57 5.61 14.94
C ILE A 462 3.84 5.15 16.19
N SER A 463 2.54 4.80 16.10
CA SER A 463 1.77 4.29 17.24
C SER A 463 2.40 3.02 17.82
N ALA A 464 2.84 2.10 16.96
CA ALA A 464 3.52 0.88 17.40
C ALA A 464 4.83 1.19 18.15
N SER A 465 5.58 2.19 17.71
CA SER A 465 6.82 2.61 18.35
C SER A 465 6.57 3.34 19.68
N ILE A 466 5.62 4.28 19.72
CA ILE A 466 5.25 5.00 20.95
C ILE A 466 4.72 4.04 22.02
N ALA A 467 3.98 3.00 21.63
CA ALA A 467 3.47 1.99 22.56
C ALA A 467 4.57 1.18 23.26
N GLN A 468 5.75 1.06 22.65
CA GLN A 468 6.91 0.37 23.25
C GLN A 468 7.67 1.24 24.26
N VAL A 469 7.50 2.55 24.25
CA VAL A 469 8.14 3.46 25.20
C VAL A 469 7.34 3.46 26.51
N HIS A 470 7.95 2.99 27.61
CA HIS A 470 7.27 2.93 28.89
C HIS A 470 6.97 4.33 29.42
N ILE A 471 5.78 4.50 30.01
CA ILE A 471 5.29 5.81 30.49
C ILE A 471 6.18 6.41 31.60
N SER A 472 6.85 5.56 32.40
CA SER A 472 7.73 5.98 33.48
C SER A 472 8.91 6.85 33.02
N LEU A 473 9.38 6.71 31.79
CA LEU A 473 10.46 7.55 31.25
C LEU A 473 10.01 9.01 31.08
N GLU A 474 8.77 9.19 30.61
CA GLU A 474 8.16 10.51 30.45
C GLU A 474 7.84 11.13 31.83
N GLU A 475 7.30 10.32 32.75
CA GLU A 475 7.02 10.73 34.14
C GLU A 475 8.30 11.09 34.92
N ALA A 476 9.38 10.33 34.75
CA ALA A 476 10.66 10.64 35.36
C ALA A 476 11.22 11.99 34.90
N ALA A 477 11.12 12.31 33.61
CA ALA A 477 11.54 13.62 33.09
C ALA A 477 10.71 14.76 33.69
N LEU A 478 9.37 14.59 33.73
CA LEU A 478 8.47 15.60 34.32
C LEU A 478 8.76 15.78 35.80
N ASN A 479 9.02 14.73 36.56
CA ASN A 479 9.38 14.78 37.98
C ASN A 479 10.76 15.43 38.22
N SER A 480 11.66 15.36 37.22
CA SER A 480 12.96 16.04 37.23
C SER A 480 12.88 17.52 36.83
N GLY A 481 11.65 18.07 36.63
CA GLY A 481 11.43 19.48 36.31
C GLY A 481 11.38 19.79 34.81
N ALA A 482 11.47 18.81 33.92
CA ALA A 482 11.29 19.02 32.49
C ALA A 482 9.82 19.39 32.19
N ASN A 483 9.61 20.31 31.27
CA ASN A 483 8.27 20.55 30.74
C ASN A 483 7.89 19.48 29.70
N PHE A 484 6.62 19.48 29.28
CA PHE A 484 6.11 18.50 28.30
C PHE A 484 6.93 18.48 26.99
N TYR A 485 7.28 19.66 26.47
CA TYR A 485 8.06 19.77 25.23
C TYR A 485 9.47 19.20 25.38
N GLN A 486 10.12 19.43 26.51
CA GLN A 486 11.44 18.86 26.83
C GLN A 486 11.37 17.35 26.97
N ALA A 487 10.41 16.81 27.72
CA ALA A 487 10.21 15.36 27.85
C ALA A 487 9.94 14.71 26.47
N PHE A 488 9.13 15.33 25.63
CA PHE A 488 8.87 14.83 24.28
C PHE A 488 10.12 14.91 23.40
N LYS A 489 10.82 16.05 23.36
CA LYS A 489 11.98 16.29 22.49
C LYS A 489 13.20 15.46 22.91
N ASP A 490 13.49 15.39 24.21
CA ASP A 490 14.75 14.85 24.71
C ASP A 490 14.66 13.36 25.06
N ILE A 491 13.45 12.82 25.26
CA ILE A 491 13.23 11.40 25.58
C ILE A 491 12.46 10.69 24.47
N MET A 492 11.24 11.14 24.16
CA MET A 492 10.38 10.43 23.21
C MET A 492 10.96 10.45 21.80
N MET A 493 11.32 11.61 21.28
CA MET A 493 11.80 11.79 19.90
C MET A 493 13.06 10.97 19.57
N PRO A 494 14.11 10.93 20.41
CA PRO A 494 15.28 10.07 20.15
C PRO A 494 14.93 8.58 20.08
N LEU A 495 14.05 8.12 20.97
CA LEU A 495 13.65 6.70 21.04
C LEU A 495 12.84 6.26 19.82
N ILE A 496 11.95 7.12 19.31
CA ILE A 496 11.11 6.80 18.15
C ILE A 496 11.69 7.29 16.81
N ARG A 497 12.86 7.96 16.82
CA ARG A 497 13.52 8.49 15.60
C ARG A 497 13.63 7.48 14.46
N PRO A 498 14.03 6.20 14.68
CA PRO A 498 14.04 5.21 13.62
C PRO A 498 12.67 5.00 12.97
N SER A 499 11.60 5.01 13.76
CA SER A 499 10.22 4.82 13.29
C SER A 499 9.68 6.07 12.57
N ILE A 500 10.13 7.27 12.96
CA ILE A 500 9.81 8.52 12.25
C ILE A 500 10.39 8.46 10.83
N ILE A 501 11.66 8.10 10.69
CA ILE A 501 12.32 8.02 9.38
C ILE A 501 11.67 6.90 8.54
N ALA A 502 11.42 5.72 9.14
CA ALA A 502 10.74 4.63 8.44
C ALA A 502 9.33 5.04 7.99
N GLY A 503 8.55 5.68 8.86
CA GLY A 503 7.20 6.17 8.55
C GLY A 503 7.21 7.24 7.45
N TRP A 504 8.22 8.12 7.44
CA TRP A 504 8.39 9.11 6.37
C TRP A 504 8.58 8.43 5.01
N PHE A 505 9.47 7.44 4.91
CA PHE A 505 9.67 6.69 3.66
C PHE A 505 8.46 5.84 3.28
N LEU A 506 7.72 5.29 4.24
CA LEU A 506 6.49 4.53 3.99
C LEU A 506 5.36 5.40 3.41
N ILE A 507 5.35 6.71 3.70
CA ILE A 507 4.45 7.67 3.06
C ILE A 507 5.04 8.16 1.73
N PHE A 508 6.33 8.49 1.70
CA PHE A 508 7.03 9.07 0.54
C PHE A 508 6.97 8.14 -0.69
N MET A 509 7.38 6.87 -0.52
CA MET A 509 7.50 5.96 -1.67
C MET A 509 6.21 5.79 -2.45
N PRO A 510 5.07 5.38 -1.84
CA PRO A 510 3.83 5.22 -2.61
C PRO A 510 3.30 6.56 -3.15
N SER A 511 3.53 7.69 -2.46
CA SER A 511 3.18 9.03 -2.97
C SER A 511 4.00 9.41 -4.19
N PHE A 512 5.28 9.01 -4.26
CA PHE A 512 6.16 9.32 -5.37
C PHE A 512 5.73 8.69 -6.70
N TYR A 513 5.26 7.45 -6.65
CA TYR A 513 4.83 6.71 -7.85
C TYR A 513 3.31 6.58 -7.97
N GLU A 514 2.53 7.36 -7.23
CA GLU A 514 1.07 7.23 -7.25
C GLU A 514 0.50 7.50 -8.65
N LEU A 515 -0.33 6.59 -9.14
CA LEU A 515 -0.99 6.69 -10.44
C LEU A 515 -2.50 6.90 -10.30
N THR A 516 -3.15 6.12 -9.44
CA THR A 516 -4.62 5.96 -9.44
C THR A 516 -5.38 7.25 -9.08
N MET A 517 -4.90 7.99 -8.06
CA MET A 517 -5.48 9.30 -7.71
C MET A 517 -4.97 10.37 -8.67
N SER A 518 -3.69 10.28 -9.03
CA SER A 518 -3.04 11.25 -9.88
C SER A 518 -3.70 11.37 -11.24
N ILE A 519 -4.07 10.24 -11.85
CA ILE A 519 -4.71 10.21 -13.18
C ILE A 519 -6.05 10.96 -13.22
N LEU A 520 -6.73 11.11 -12.09
CA LEU A 520 -7.99 11.83 -11.97
C LEU A 520 -7.82 13.30 -11.54
N LEU A 521 -6.74 13.61 -10.81
CA LEU A 521 -6.56 14.89 -10.12
C LEU A 521 -5.56 15.82 -10.79
N TYR A 522 -4.72 15.31 -11.71
CA TYR A 522 -3.69 16.12 -12.35
C TYR A 522 -4.28 17.15 -13.32
N GLY A 523 -3.56 18.23 -13.52
CA GLY A 523 -3.80 19.21 -14.57
C GLY A 523 -2.59 19.29 -15.51
N SER A 524 -2.67 20.13 -16.51
CA SER A 524 -1.64 20.26 -17.56
C SER A 524 -0.22 20.52 -17.03
N ARG A 525 -0.09 21.24 -15.90
CA ARG A 525 1.21 21.58 -15.27
C ARG A 525 1.53 20.75 -14.03
N THR A 526 0.62 19.89 -13.59
CA THR A 526 0.77 19.12 -12.36
C THR A 526 0.90 17.61 -12.59
N LYS A 527 1.24 17.22 -13.81
CA LYS A 527 1.47 15.83 -14.19
C LYS A 527 2.55 15.20 -13.29
N THR A 528 2.32 13.97 -12.85
CA THR A 528 3.24 13.20 -12.01
C THR A 528 3.95 12.11 -12.81
N ILE A 529 5.03 11.53 -12.25
CA ILE A 529 5.78 10.46 -12.90
C ILE A 529 4.91 9.23 -13.20
N GLY A 530 3.95 8.89 -12.30
CA GLY A 530 3.05 7.76 -12.51
C GLY A 530 2.11 7.98 -13.69
N VAL A 531 1.54 9.17 -13.82
CA VAL A 531 0.68 9.55 -14.96
C VAL A 531 1.49 9.56 -16.26
N LEU A 532 2.67 10.18 -16.26
CA LEU A 532 3.53 10.21 -17.45
C LEU A 532 3.90 8.80 -17.92
N LEU A 533 4.27 7.92 -16.98
CA LEU A 533 4.62 6.54 -17.32
C LEU A 533 3.44 5.79 -17.95
N TYR A 534 2.23 5.96 -17.41
CA TYR A 534 1.01 5.37 -17.96
C TYR A 534 0.70 5.91 -19.36
N GLU A 535 0.84 7.22 -19.57
CA GLU A 535 0.65 7.83 -20.90
C GLU A 535 1.65 7.29 -21.94
N LEU A 536 2.95 7.19 -21.59
CA LEU A 536 3.97 6.66 -22.49
C LEU A 536 3.69 5.20 -22.90
N GLU A 537 3.21 4.39 -21.96
CA GLU A 537 2.79 3.03 -22.29
C GLU A 537 1.57 3.02 -23.23
N THR A 538 0.61 3.90 -22.99
CA THR A 538 -0.60 4.02 -23.80
C THR A 538 -0.31 4.53 -25.21
N TYR A 539 0.64 5.49 -25.35
CA TYR A 539 1.03 6.08 -26.63
C TYR A 539 2.19 5.38 -27.34
N ALA A 540 2.50 4.15 -26.92
CA ALA A 540 3.49 3.26 -27.54
C ALA A 540 4.94 3.78 -27.52
N ASP A 541 5.35 4.39 -26.40
CA ASP A 541 6.76 4.65 -26.08
C ASP A 541 7.25 3.84 -24.86
N PRO A 542 7.28 2.50 -24.97
CA PRO A 542 7.64 1.63 -23.84
C PRO A 542 9.12 1.76 -23.44
N GLN A 543 9.99 2.28 -24.28
CA GLN A 543 11.38 2.53 -23.94
C GLN A 543 11.52 3.65 -22.90
N SER A 544 10.93 4.83 -23.17
CA SER A 544 10.91 5.94 -22.20
C SER A 544 10.12 5.58 -20.94
N ALA A 545 9.00 4.86 -21.08
CA ALA A 545 8.24 4.31 -19.94
C ALA A 545 9.13 3.41 -19.06
N SER A 546 9.94 2.56 -19.68
CA SER A 546 10.86 1.66 -18.95
C SER A 546 11.98 2.42 -18.23
N VAL A 547 12.52 3.51 -18.80
CA VAL A 547 13.47 4.37 -18.08
C VAL A 547 12.84 4.95 -16.81
N LEU A 548 11.62 5.51 -16.92
CA LEU A 548 10.90 6.03 -15.76
C LEU A 548 10.61 4.93 -14.74
N ALA A 549 10.25 3.74 -15.19
CA ALA A 549 10.02 2.58 -14.32
C ALA A 549 11.29 2.20 -13.55
N VAL A 550 12.46 2.17 -14.20
CA VAL A 550 13.75 1.92 -13.53
C VAL A 550 14.08 3.03 -12.52
N LEU A 551 13.80 4.30 -12.84
CA LEU A 551 13.99 5.40 -11.90
C LEU A 551 13.09 5.25 -10.65
N ILE A 552 11.80 4.93 -10.84
CA ILE A 552 10.87 4.66 -9.74
C ILE A 552 11.38 3.51 -8.87
N LEU A 553 11.75 2.39 -9.50
CA LEU A 553 12.25 1.22 -8.79
C LEU A 553 13.54 1.51 -8.01
N SER A 554 14.44 2.33 -8.59
CA SER A 554 15.67 2.75 -7.92
C SER A 554 15.38 3.57 -6.65
N VAL A 555 14.45 4.54 -6.72
CA VAL A 555 14.04 5.33 -5.56
C VAL A 555 13.42 4.43 -4.48
N VAL A 556 12.56 3.50 -4.87
CA VAL A 556 11.91 2.55 -3.95
C VAL A 556 12.93 1.62 -3.29
N LEU A 557 13.89 1.08 -4.05
CA LEU A 557 14.94 0.20 -3.52
C LEU A 557 15.86 0.95 -2.55
N VAL A 558 16.28 2.16 -2.89
CA VAL A 558 17.10 3.00 -2.01
C VAL A 558 16.34 3.33 -0.72
N GLY A 559 15.08 3.77 -0.82
CA GLY A 559 14.24 4.03 0.34
C GLY A 559 14.10 2.82 1.26
N ASN A 560 13.90 1.63 0.69
CA ASN A 560 13.82 0.37 1.44
C ASN A 560 15.16 0.02 2.13
N MET A 561 16.28 0.22 1.44
CA MET A 561 17.61 0.01 2.05
C MET A 561 17.83 0.95 3.24
N ILE A 562 17.41 2.20 3.14
CA ILE A 562 17.49 3.18 4.23
C ILE A 562 16.63 2.72 5.40
N ILE A 563 15.36 2.35 5.18
CA ILE A 563 14.48 1.82 6.23
C ILE A 563 15.12 0.65 6.96
N ARG A 564 15.62 -0.35 6.22
CA ARG A 564 16.25 -1.56 6.81
C ARG A 564 17.49 -1.23 7.64
N LYS A 565 18.34 -0.33 7.16
CA LYS A 565 19.56 0.08 7.86
C LYS A 565 19.25 0.82 9.17
N ILE A 566 18.24 1.70 9.16
CA ILE A 566 17.87 2.53 10.31
C ILE A 566 17.06 1.75 11.33
N SER A 567 16.11 0.91 10.88
CA SER A 567 15.24 0.15 11.78
C SER A 567 15.90 -1.10 12.38
N LYS A 568 17.15 -1.40 12.03
CA LYS A 568 17.87 -2.64 12.45
C LYS A 568 16.99 -3.90 12.29
N GLY A 569 16.08 -3.90 11.33
CA GLY A 569 15.13 -5.00 11.10
C GLY A 569 13.92 -5.05 12.05
N THR A 570 13.77 -4.11 12.98
CA THR A 570 12.64 -4.07 13.94
C THR A 570 11.38 -3.42 13.33
N VAL A 571 11.53 -2.52 12.36
CA VAL A 571 10.45 -2.00 11.53
C VAL A 571 10.52 -2.74 10.20
N GLY A 572 10.07 -3.98 10.18
CA GLY A 572 9.95 -4.78 8.97
C GLY A 572 8.51 -4.77 8.48
N ILE A 573 8.32 -4.34 7.23
CA ILE A 573 7.15 -4.78 6.47
C ILE A 573 7.26 -6.30 6.32
#